data_f023b815aca199eb79b22f3618dee768
#
_entry.id   f023b815aca199eb79b22f3618dee768
#
_cell.length_a   1.000
_cell.length_b   1.000
_cell.length_c   1.000
_cell.angle_alpha   90.00
_cell.angle_beta   90.00
_cell.angle_gamma   90.00
#
_symmetry.space_group_name_H-M   'P 1'
#
loop_
_entity.id
_entity.type
_entity.pdbx_description
1 polymer ?
#
loop_
_entity_poly.entity_id
_entity_poly.type
_entity_poly.pdbx_seq_one_letter_code
_entity_poly.pdbx_strand_id
1 'polypeptide(L)'
;EEVPISTYEKVTSYLTCHTEKGEQTLRTEFDCYKKLPFTPIATNEIELPLEVKLAIGIPDMYQIHPVRFTDELIKLAVKAGVTIHTNTRVVKIVPSKKTVVTSNQMEIQCKHLLLCTHYPIDSIKNFLTVKLKIVRSYLAAVPTFDLLTNHYYNIDKPARTIRTALIGGRPYLIYGGGSHFAGTVRETKPYYEALQDELKTIFQIPNTPVVWSSQDIETSDQLPYVGTLAKNDDFIYIATG
;
A
#
# COMPACT_ATOMS: atom_id res chain seq x y z
N GLU A 1 10.96 0.53 -22.63
CA GLU A 1 12.03 0.60 -21.63
C GLU A 1 11.49 0.09 -20.30
N GLU A 2 12.28 -0.74 -19.63
CA GLU A 2 11.87 -1.39 -18.38
C GLU A 2 12.41 -0.63 -17.17
N VAL A 3 11.66 -0.67 -16.06
CA VAL A 3 12.14 -0.15 -14.77
C VAL A 3 13.28 -1.05 -14.28
N PRO A 4 14.40 -0.48 -13.79
CA PRO A 4 15.55 -1.29 -13.37
C PRO A 4 15.22 -2.31 -12.29
N ILE A 5 15.77 -3.50 -12.40
CA ILE A 5 15.62 -4.62 -11.44
C ILE A 5 15.99 -4.20 -9.99
N SER A 6 16.90 -3.24 -9.84
CA SER A 6 17.29 -2.74 -8.51
C SER A 6 16.17 -2.04 -7.72
N THR A 7 15.01 -1.81 -8.33
CA THR A 7 13.86 -1.15 -7.69
C THR A 7 12.80 -2.09 -7.18
N TYR A 8 12.87 -3.37 -7.54
CA TYR A 8 11.96 -4.42 -7.13
C TYR A 8 12.69 -5.74 -6.86
N GLU A 9 12.08 -6.57 -6.03
CA GLU A 9 12.58 -7.88 -5.65
C GLU A 9 11.48 -8.91 -5.83
N LYS A 10 11.83 -10.10 -6.33
CA LYS A 10 10.91 -11.21 -6.46
C LYS A 10 10.80 -11.93 -5.12
N VAL A 11 9.58 -12.17 -4.66
CA VAL A 11 9.27 -12.78 -3.37
C VAL A 11 8.10 -13.73 -3.48
N THR A 12 7.95 -14.62 -2.50
CA THR A 12 6.67 -15.29 -2.25
C THR A 12 5.88 -14.45 -1.23
N SER A 13 4.62 -14.18 -1.53
CA SER A 13 3.70 -13.49 -0.62
C SER A 13 2.91 -14.51 0.18
N TYR A 14 3.12 -14.55 1.49
CA TYR A 14 2.43 -15.47 2.38
C TYR A 14 1.30 -14.79 3.17
N LEU A 15 0.11 -15.40 3.14
CA LEU A 15 -0.91 -15.18 4.17
C LEU A 15 -0.70 -16.21 5.25
N THR A 16 -0.68 -15.79 6.52
CA THR A 16 -0.43 -16.66 7.67
C THR A 16 -1.55 -16.57 8.70
N CYS A 17 -1.74 -17.63 9.48
CA CYS A 17 -2.65 -17.64 10.61
C CYS A 17 -2.12 -18.51 11.76
N HIS A 18 -2.59 -18.22 12.98
CA HIS A 18 -2.28 -18.99 14.20
C HIS A 18 -3.54 -19.46 14.93
N THR A 19 -4.73 -19.02 14.49
CA THR A 19 -6.02 -19.43 15.05
C THR A 19 -6.72 -20.48 14.21
N GLU A 20 -7.59 -21.30 14.83
CA GLU A 20 -8.45 -22.26 14.11
C GLU A 20 -9.33 -21.58 13.05
N LYS A 21 -9.88 -20.41 13.40
CA LYS A 21 -10.70 -19.63 12.49
C LYS A 21 -9.90 -19.14 11.28
N GLY A 22 -8.69 -18.66 11.54
CA GLY A 22 -7.76 -18.23 10.48
C GLY A 22 -7.41 -19.40 9.56
N GLU A 23 -7.14 -20.58 10.11
CA GLU A 23 -6.85 -21.76 9.33
C GLU A 23 -7.99 -22.16 8.40
N GLN A 24 -9.23 -22.17 8.90
CA GLN A 24 -10.41 -22.43 8.06
C GLN A 24 -10.54 -21.42 6.91
N THR A 25 -10.30 -20.14 7.22
CA THR A 25 -10.32 -19.08 6.22
C THR A 25 -9.25 -19.31 5.15
N LEU A 26 -7.99 -19.56 5.54
CA LEU A 26 -6.91 -19.79 4.59
C LEU A 26 -7.07 -21.08 3.79
N ARG A 27 -7.65 -22.13 4.34
CA ARG A 27 -7.96 -23.35 3.58
C ARG A 27 -8.96 -23.07 2.46
N THR A 28 -10.01 -22.29 2.74
CA THR A 28 -10.97 -21.86 1.72
C THR A 28 -10.31 -21.01 0.63
N GLU A 29 -9.45 -20.08 1.03
CA GLU A 29 -8.69 -19.23 0.11
C GLU A 29 -7.72 -20.05 -0.76
N PHE A 30 -7.04 -21.02 -0.16
CA PHE A 30 -6.13 -21.91 -0.87
C PHE A 30 -6.83 -22.72 -1.96
N ASP A 31 -8.05 -23.19 -1.69
CA ASP A 31 -8.86 -23.90 -2.69
C ASP A 31 -9.29 -22.98 -3.85
N CYS A 32 -9.45 -21.69 -3.59
CA CYS A 32 -9.65 -20.71 -4.65
C CYS A 32 -8.38 -20.48 -5.46
N TYR A 33 -7.22 -20.39 -4.81
CA TYR A 33 -5.92 -20.20 -5.49
C TYR A 33 -5.56 -21.34 -6.42
N LYS A 34 -5.91 -22.58 -6.08
CA LYS A 34 -5.71 -23.76 -6.99
C LYS A 34 -6.39 -23.63 -8.34
N LYS A 35 -7.39 -22.73 -8.47
CA LYS A 35 -8.09 -22.49 -9.73
C LYS A 35 -7.42 -21.41 -10.59
N LEU A 36 -6.41 -20.77 -10.08
CA LEU A 36 -5.67 -19.68 -10.76
C LEU A 36 -4.45 -20.27 -11.53
N PRO A 37 -3.90 -19.52 -12.49
CA PRO A 37 -2.81 -19.99 -13.35
C PRO A 37 -1.43 -19.96 -12.68
N PHE A 38 -1.35 -20.32 -11.40
CA PHE A 38 -0.10 -20.50 -10.66
C PHE A 38 -0.26 -21.64 -9.65
N THR A 39 0.85 -22.15 -9.12
CA THR A 39 0.83 -23.19 -8.10
C THR A 39 0.97 -22.57 -6.72
N PRO A 40 -0.09 -22.49 -5.90
CA PRO A 40 -0.01 -21.97 -4.56
C PRO A 40 0.77 -22.91 -3.65
N ILE A 41 1.42 -22.34 -2.64
CA ILE A 41 2.19 -23.08 -1.62
C ILE A 41 1.34 -23.16 -0.34
N ALA A 42 1.35 -24.31 0.32
CA ALA A 42 0.77 -24.45 1.66
C ALA A 42 1.82 -25.06 2.58
N THR A 43 2.11 -24.42 3.70
CA THR A 43 3.11 -24.86 4.68
C THR A 43 2.74 -24.38 6.09
N ASN A 44 3.33 -24.95 7.11
CA ASN A 44 3.36 -24.41 8.47
C ASN A 44 4.79 -24.00 8.90
N GLU A 45 5.76 -24.14 8.00
CA GLU A 45 7.15 -23.72 8.22
C GLU A 45 7.39 -22.39 7.50
N ILE A 46 7.82 -21.38 8.25
CA ILE A 46 8.12 -20.03 7.74
C ILE A 46 9.44 -19.52 8.33
N GLU A 47 10.01 -18.50 7.73
CA GLU A 47 11.28 -17.89 8.16
C GLU A 47 11.16 -17.06 9.47
N LEU A 48 9.94 -16.84 9.95
CA LEU A 48 9.69 -16.01 11.13
C LEU A 48 9.76 -16.83 12.41
N PRO A 49 10.15 -16.22 13.55
CA PRO A 49 10.13 -16.84 14.87
C PRO A 49 8.69 -16.92 15.43
N LEU A 50 7.77 -17.40 14.61
CA LEU A 50 6.34 -17.48 14.91
C LEU A 50 5.82 -18.86 14.55
N GLU A 51 5.08 -19.48 15.45
CA GLU A 51 4.33 -20.66 15.12
C GLU A 51 3.06 -20.30 14.36
N VAL A 52 2.89 -20.89 13.18
CA VAL A 52 1.70 -20.71 12.36
C VAL A 52 0.98 -22.04 12.16
N LYS A 53 -0.34 -22.01 12.18
CA LYS A 53 -1.13 -23.21 11.84
C LYS A 53 -1.12 -23.49 10.36
N LEU A 54 -1.16 -22.44 9.55
CA LEU A 54 -1.13 -22.50 8.10
C LEU A 54 -0.56 -21.20 7.54
N ALA A 55 0.29 -21.35 6.54
CA ALA A 55 0.72 -20.30 5.65
C ALA A 55 0.38 -20.71 4.22
N ILE A 56 -0.25 -19.84 3.46
CA ILE A 56 -0.50 -20.04 2.03
C ILE A 56 0.26 -18.97 1.24
N GLY A 57 1.06 -19.42 0.26
CA GLY A 57 1.97 -18.58 -0.50
C GLY A 57 1.57 -18.45 -1.96
N ILE A 58 1.65 -17.23 -2.47
CA ILE A 58 1.60 -16.92 -3.89
C ILE A 58 3.03 -16.66 -4.35
N PRO A 59 3.62 -17.57 -5.17
CA PRO A 59 4.96 -17.38 -5.69
C PRO A 59 4.99 -16.26 -6.74
N ASP A 60 6.21 -15.86 -7.10
CA ASP A 60 6.47 -14.92 -8.19
C ASP A 60 5.83 -13.54 -8.02
N MET A 61 5.57 -13.15 -6.79
CA MET A 61 5.16 -11.80 -6.45
C MET A 61 6.37 -10.85 -6.38
N TYR A 62 6.11 -9.56 -6.33
CA TYR A 62 7.17 -8.56 -6.26
C TYR A 62 6.93 -7.61 -5.09
N GLN A 63 8.01 -7.31 -4.37
CA GLN A 63 8.05 -6.15 -3.48
C GLN A 63 8.87 -5.05 -4.15
N ILE A 64 8.46 -3.81 -3.95
CA ILE A 64 9.13 -2.64 -4.52
C ILE A 64 9.71 -1.76 -3.43
N HIS A 65 10.76 -1.02 -3.76
CA HIS A 65 11.17 0.15 -3.00
C HIS A 65 10.40 1.36 -3.56
N PRO A 66 9.34 1.88 -2.87
CA PRO A 66 8.39 2.80 -3.48
C PRO A 66 9.04 4.05 -4.08
N VAL A 67 9.98 4.65 -3.34
CA VAL A 67 10.65 5.88 -3.79
C VAL A 67 11.52 5.60 -5.04
N ARG A 68 12.39 4.60 -4.99
CA ARG A 68 13.26 4.27 -6.14
C ARG A 68 12.45 3.88 -7.38
N PHE A 69 11.40 3.09 -7.19
CA PHE A 69 10.52 2.69 -8.28
C PHE A 69 9.83 3.91 -8.92
N THR A 70 9.32 4.82 -8.09
CA THR A 70 8.69 6.07 -8.57
C THR A 70 9.69 6.98 -9.26
N ASP A 71 10.92 7.10 -8.74
CA ASP A 71 11.98 7.90 -9.37
C ASP A 71 12.32 7.39 -10.79
N GLU A 72 12.38 6.07 -10.97
CA GLU A 72 12.60 5.51 -12.30
C GLU A 72 11.40 5.73 -13.25
N LEU A 73 10.17 5.60 -12.73
CA LEU A 73 8.97 5.95 -13.52
C LEU A 73 8.96 7.42 -13.93
N ILE A 74 9.39 8.32 -13.05
CA ILE A 74 9.54 9.75 -13.34
C ILE A 74 10.55 9.98 -14.47
N LYS A 75 11.71 9.33 -14.43
CA LYS A 75 12.72 9.42 -15.48
C LYS A 75 12.16 8.94 -16.84
N LEU A 76 11.46 7.82 -16.85
CA LEU A 76 10.82 7.27 -18.05
C LEU A 76 9.75 8.22 -18.60
N ALA A 77 8.92 8.81 -17.72
CA ALA A 77 7.90 9.77 -18.12
C ALA A 77 8.52 11.03 -18.74
N VAL A 78 9.55 11.60 -18.13
CA VAL A 78 10.27 12.76 -18.67
C VAL A 78 10.90 12.44 -20.03
N LYS A 79 11.51 11.27 -20.17
CA LYS A 79 12.07 10.80 -21.44
C LYS A 79 10.99 10.64 -22.52
N ALA A 80 9.78 10.26 -22.13
CA ALA A 80 8.61 10.20 -23.02
C ALA A 80 7.98 11.56 -23.33
N GLY A 81 8.56 12.67 -22.84
CA GLY A 81 8.11 14.04 -23.12
C GLY A 81 7.11 14.60 -22.11
N VAL A 82 6.92 13.94 -20.96
CA VAL A 82 6.06 14.47 -19.90
C VAL A 82 6.77 15.62 -19.17
N THR A 83 6.07 16.73 -18.98
CA THR A 83 6.53 17.86 -18.17
C THR A 83 6.03 17.70 -16.74
N ILE A 84 6.93 17.76 -15.77
CA ILE A 84 6.60 17.64 -14.34
C ILE A 84 6.78 18.98 -13.65
N HIS A 85 5.74 19.46 -13.00
CA HIS A 85 5.73 20.70 -12.22
C HIS A 85 5.67 20.37 -10.73
N THR A 86 6.82 20.43 -10.06
CA THR A 86 6.89 20.28 -8.59
C THR A 86 6.40 21.54 -7.89
N ASN A 87 6.03 21.42 -6.60
CA ASN A 87 5.53 22.53 -5.78
C ASN A 87 4.34 23.30 -6.39
N THR A 88 3.59 22.62 -7.27
CA THR A 88 2.48 23.21 -8.02
C THR A 88 1.18 22.53 -7.61
N ARG A 89 0.61 22.99 -6.50
CA ARG A 89 -0.62 22.39 -5.94
C ARG A 89 -1.85 22.90 -6.72
N VAL A 90 -2.62 21.98 -7.29
CA VAL A 90 -3.95 22.26 -7.83
C VAL A 90 -4.94 22.40 -6.67
N VAL A 91 -5.66 23.50 -6.62
CA VAL A 91 -6.63 23.81 -5.55
C VAL A 91 -8.07 23.87 -6.05
N LYS A 92 -8.29 23.99 -7.36
CA LYS A 92 -9.63 24.05 -7.95
C LYS A 92 -9.63 23.45 -9.34
N ILE A 93 -10.74 22.79 -9.67
CA ILE A 93 -11.04 22.32 -11.03
C ILE A 93 -12.30 23.03 -11.50
N VAL A 94 -12.27 23.54 -12.73
CA VAL A 94 -13.38 24.25 -13.39
C VAL A 94 -13.77 23.47 -14.65
N PRO A 95 -14.64 22.43 -14.55
CA PRO A 95 -14.94 21.53 -15.65
C PRO A 95 -15.50 22.25 -16.88
N SER A 96 -16.38 23.25 -16.68
CA SER A 96 -17.00 24.02 -17.77
C SER A 96 -16.00 24.78 -18.64
N LYS A 97 -14.81 25.07 -18.12
CA LYS A 97 -13.72 25.75 -18.83
C LYS A 97 -12.58 24.79 -19.23
N LYS A 98 -12.67 23.51 -18.86
CA LYS A 98 -11.58 22.53 -18.99
C LYS A 98 -10.26 23.04 -18.40
N THR A 99 -10.33 23.63 -17.18
CA THR A 99 -9.22 24.37 -16.55
C THR A 99 -9.00 23.87 -15.11
N VAL A 100 -7.76 23.81 -14.69
CA VAL A 100 -7.35 23.65 -13.29
C VAL A 100 -6.69 24.92 -12.80
N VAL A 101 -6.88 25.24 -11.50
CA VAL A 101 -6.30 26.42 -10.87
C VAL A 101 -5.33 25.97 -9.78
N THR A 102 -4.15 26.53 -9.80
CA THR A 102 -3.09 26.25 -8.83
C THR A 102 -3.14 27.18 -7.63
N SER A 103 -2.43 26.84 -6.55
CA SER A 103 -2.39 27.65 -5.32
C SER A 103 -1.84 29.07 -5.52
N ASN A 104 -0.99 29.28 -6.53
CA ASN A 104 -0.49 30.58 -6.95
C ASN A 104 -1.36 31.25 -8.01
N GLN A 105 -2.63 30.84 -8.13
CA GLN A 105 -3.65 31.41 -9.02
C GLN A 105 -3.37 31.28 -10.53
N MET A 106 -2.45 30.41 -10.95
CA MET A 106 -2.29 30.10 -12.36
C MET A 106 -3.44 29.23 -12.85
N GLU A 107 -3.97 29.56 -14.03
CA GLU A 107 -4.96 28.75 -14.74
C GLU A 107 -4.27 27.92 -15.81
N ILE A 108 -4.48 26.59 -15.78
CA ILE A 108 -3.94 25.66 -16.74
C ILE A 108 -5.11 25.01 -17.49
N GLN A 109 -5.19 25.27 -18.78
CA GLN A 109 -6.18 24.66 -19.65
C GLN A 109 -5.67 23.32 -20.19
N CYS A 110 -6.50 22.28 -20.18
CA CYS A 110 -6.14 20.95 -20.67
C CYS A 110 -7.31 20.29 -21.40
N LYS A 111 -7.01 19.38 -22.31
CA LYS A 111 -8.04 18.61 -23.06
C LYS A 111 -8.68 17.55 -22.16
N HIS A 112 -7.88 16.87 -21.37
CA HIS A 112 -8.28 15.84 -20.44
C HIS A 112 -7.54 16.03 -19.12
N LEU A 113 -8.19 15.71 -18.04
CA LEU A 113 -7.66 15.76 -16.67
C LEU A 113 -7.71 14.35 -16.07
N LEU A 114 -6.57 13.82 -15.68
CA LEU A 114 -6.48 12.56 -14.93
C LEU A 114 -6.17 12.85 -13.45
N LEU A 115 -7.07 12.44 -12.58
CA LEU A 115 -6.94 12.61 -11.13
C LEU A 115 -6.35 11.34 -10.50
N CYS A 116 -5.07 11.44 -10.12
CA CYS A 116 -4.34 10.40 -9.39
C CYS A 116 -3.90 10.94 -8.02
N THR A 117 -4.77 11.69 -7.35
CA THR A 117 -4.47 12.43 -6.12
C THR A 117 -4.71 11.62 -4.85
N HIS A 118 -4.85 10.30 -4.98
CA HIS A 118 -5.24 9.38 -3.94
C HIS A 118 -6.66 9.66 -3.42
N TYR A 119 -6.89 10.75 -2.71
CA TYR A 119 -8.24 11.22 -2.37
C TYR A 119 -8.64 12.39 -3.30
N PRO A 120 -9.90 12.45 -3.76
CA PRO A 120 -10.36 13.49 -4.68
C PRO A 120 -10.24 14.90 -4.08
N ILE A 121 -10.00 15.88 -4.96
CA ILE A 121 -9.98 17.29 -4.56
C ILE A 121 -11.41 17.75 -4.22
N ASP A 122 -11.58 18.48 -3.11
CA ASP A 122 -12.89 18.91 -2.57
C ASP A 122 -13.79 19.68 -3.55
N SER A 123 -13.21 20.29 -4.59
CA SER A 123 -13.98 20.99 -5.62
C SER A 123 -14.81 20.07 -6.52
N ILE A 124 -14.61 18.76 -6.42
CA ILE A 124 -15.35 17.77 -7.22
C ILE A 124 -16.55 17.28 -6.41
N LYS A 125 -17.69 17.89 -6.67
CA LYS A 125 -18.97 17.47 -6.08
C LYS A 125 -19.49 16.21 -6.78
N ASN A 126 -19.11 15.04 -6.29
CA ASN A 126 -19.70 13.79 -6.74
C ASN A 126 -19.81 12.78 -5.59
N PHE A 127 -20.56 11.70 -5.81
CA PHE A 127 -20.76 10.63 -4.84
C PHE A 127 -19.53 9.72 -4.66
N LEU A 128 -18.41 10.00 -5.33
CA LEU A 128 -17.21 9.17 -5.25
C LEU A 128 -16.66 9.14 -3.82
N THR A 129 -16.61 10.30 -3.16
CA THR A 129 -16.10 10.43 -1.79
C THR A 129 -16.85 9.58 -0.78
N VAL A 130 -18.13 9.29 -1.02
CA VAL A 130 -18.96 8.42 -0.17
C VAL A 130 -18.58 6.94 -0.34
N LYS A 131 -18.00 6.59 -1.48
CA LYS A 131 -17.57 5.21 -1.78
C LYS A 131 -16.12 4.93 -1.36
N LEU A 132 -15.41 5.95 -0.90
CA LEU A 132 -14.02 5.85 -0.50
C LEU A 132 -13.91 5.95 1.02
N LYS A 133 -13.27 4.96 1.63
CA LYS A 133 -12.98 4.94 3.06
C LYS A 133 -11.49 5.19 3.27
N ILE A 134 -11.15 6.15 4.10
CA ILE A 134 -9.76 6.41 4.45
C ILE A 134 -9.40 5.53 5.64
N VAL A 135 -8.41 4.67 5.46
CA VAL A 135 -7.87 3.77 6.48
C VAL A 135 -6.47 4.26 6.85
N ARG A 136 -6.18 4.31 8.14
CA ARG A 136 -4.84 4.60 8.66
C ARG A 136 -4.21 3.31 9.16
N SER A 137 -2.97 3.07 8.76
CA SER A 137 -2.13 1.96 9.21
C SER A 137 -0.84 2.47 9.82
N TYR A 138 -0.24 1.68 10.69
CA TYR A 138 0.97 2.02 11.44
C TYR A 138 2.09 1.07 11.06
N LEU A 139 3.31 1.60 11.01
CA LEU A 139 4.51 0.85 10.67
C LEU A 139 5.64 1.18 11.64
N ALA A 140 6.48 0.19 11.84
CA ALA A 140 7.72 0.29 12.59
C ALA A 140 8.85 -0.33 11.77
N ALA A 141 10.01 0.31 11.71
CA ALA A 141 11.21 -0.23 11.09
C ALA A 141 12.34 -0.28 12.11
N VAL A 142 13.00 -1.42 12.19
CA VAL A 142 14.09 -1.65 13.14
C VAL A 142 15.23 -2.41 12.47
N PRO A 143 16.51 -2.09 12.75
CA PRO A 143 17.63 -2.86 12.24
C PRO A 143 17.50 -4.34 12.64
N THR A 144 17.80 -5.23 11.71
CA THR A 144 17.85 -6.68 11.92
C THR A 144 19.16 -7.25 11.39
N PHE A 145 19.44 -8.51 11.66
CA PHE A 145 20.63 -9.19 11.15
C PHE A 145 20.36 -9.91 9.85
N ASP A 146 19.13 -10.42 9.67
CA ASP A 146 18.77 -11.27 8.55
C ASP A 146 17.74 -10.58 7.65
N LEU A 147 17.85 -10.86 6.35
CA LEU A 147 16.85 -10.51 5.36
C LEU A 147 15.91 -11.70 5.19
N LEU A 148 14.61 -11.45 5.31
CA LEU A 148 13.60 -12.41 4.88
C LEU A 148 13.59 -12.49 3.35
N THR A 149 13.47 -13.70 2.82
CA THR A 149 13.34 -13.91 1.37
C THR A 149 11.91 -13.73 0.88
N ASN A 150 10.96 -13.66 1.82
CA ASN A 150 9.54 -13.57 1.56
C ASN A 150 8.89 -12.45 2.38
N HIS A 151 7.66 -12.13 2.07
CA HIS A 151 6.88 -11.26 2.92
C HIS A 151 5.62 -11.98 3.45
N TYR A 152 5.13 -11.51 4.60
CA TYR A 152 4.08 -12.18 5.35
C TYR A 152 2.99 -11.21 5.74
N TYR A 153 1.75 -11.67 5.65
CA TYR A 153 0.57 -11.00 6.17
C TYR A 153 -0.20 -11.96 7.08
N ASN A 154 -0.18 -11.68 8.37
CA ASN A 154 -1.00 -12.42 9.31
C ASN A 154 -2.44 -11.92 9.27
N ILE A 155 -3.40 -12.80 8.95
CA ILE A 155 -4.81 -12.46 8.82
C ILE A 155 -5.56 -12.42 10.14
N ASP A 156 -5.03 -13.07 11.20
CA ASP A 156 -5.66 -13.04 12.52
C ASP A 156 -5.54 -11.65 13.13
N LYS A 157 -6.52 -11.28 13.91
CA LYS A 157 -6.52 -9.95 14.55
C LYS A 157 -5.75 -9.95 15.86
N PRO A 158 -4.91 -8.93 16.05
CA PRO A 158 -4.62 -7.82 15.14
C PRO A 158 -3.78 -8.25 13.92
N ALA A 159 -4.25 -7.90 12.71
CA ALA A 159 -3.54 -8.25 11.49
C ALA A 159 -2.17 -7.55 11.42
N ARG A 160 -1.16 -8.25 10.87
CA ARG A 160 0.22 -7.76 10.78
C ARG A 160 0.84 -8.04 9.44
N THR A 161 1.61 -7.08 8.95
CA THR A 161 2.49 -7.23 7.79
C THR A 161 3.93 -7.32 8.26
N ILE A 162 4.71 -8.20 7.66
CA ILE A 162 6.10 -8.46 8.05
C ILE A 162 6.92 -8.62 6.79
N ARG A 163 7.95 -7.81 6.64
CA ARG A 163 8.92 -7.90 5.54
C ARG A 163 10.25 -7.29 5.96
N THR A 164 11.29 -7.53 5.19
CA THR A 164 12.57 -6.84 5.35
C THR A 164 12.91 -6.00 4.13
N ALA A 165 13.79 -5.03 4.31
CA ALA A 165 14.34 -4.21 3.25
C ALA A 165 15.76 -3.78 3.59
N LEU A 166 16.57 -3.53 2.56
CA LEU A 166 17.87 -2.89 2.73
C LEU A 166 17.73 -1.37 2.73
N ILE A 167 18.12 -0.74 3.83
CA ILE A 167 18.15 0.72 3.99
C ILE A 167 19.59 1.15 4.24
N GLY A 168 20.18 1.87 3.29
CA GLY A 168 21.59 2.25 3.39
C GLY A 168 22.56 1.05 3.47
N GLY A 169 22.23 -0.08 2.84
CA GLY A 169 23.02 -1.31 2.87
C GLY A 169 22.87 -2.15 4.15
N ARG A 170 21.99 -1.76 5.05
CA ARG A 170 21.69 -2.51 6.28
C ARG A 170 20.28 -3.12 6.22
N PRO A 171 20.12 -4.37 6.69
CA PRO A 171 18.80 -4.98 6.76
C PRO A 171 17.94 -4.34 7.87
N TYR A 172 16.69 -4.09 7.53
CA TYR A 172 15.65 -3.61 8.45
C TYR A 172 14.42 -4.51 8.38
N LEU A 173 13.90 -4.88 9.53
CA LEU A 173 12.58 -5.48 9.64
C LEU A 173 11.54 -4.35 9.60
N ILE A 174 10.57 -4.46 8.69
CA ILE A 174 9.43 -3.56 8.59
C ILE A 174 8.20 -4.33 9.07
N TYR A 175 7.64 -3.86 10.17
CA TYR A 175 6.52 -4.47 10.87
C TYR A 175 5.35 -3.51 10.91
N GLY A 176 4.15 -3.95 10.51
CA GLY A 176 3.02 -3.04 10.37
C GLY A 176 1.67 -3.64 10.73
N GLY A 177 0.69 -2.77 10.94
CA GLY A 177 -0.69 -3.15 11.22
C GLY A 177 -1.46 -2.12 12.04
N GLY A 178 -2.46 -2.58 12.78
CA GLY A 178 -3.29 -1.70 13.62
C GLY A 178 -4.20 -0.77 12.81
N SER A 179 -4.65 -1.21 11.64
CA SER A 179 -5.48 -0.41 10.73
C SER A 179 -6.83 -0.06 11.35
N HIS A 180 -7.26 1.19 11.15
CA HIS A 180 -8.57 1.68 11.53
C HIS A 180 -9.04 2.78 10.58
N PHE A 181 -10.34 3.08 10.56
CA PHE A 181 -10.85 4.21 9.78
C PHE A 181 -10.32 5.54 10.31
N ALA A 182 -9.82 6.38 9.40
CA ALA A 182 -9.32 7.71 9.76
C ALA A 182 -10.41 8.55 10.41
N GLY A 183 -10.04 9.28 11.48
CA GLY A 183 -10.97 10.10 12.25
C GLY A 183 -11.77 9.36 13.34
N THR A 184 -11.71 8.03 13.41
CA THR A 184 -12.40 7.26 14.45
C THR A 184 -11.62 7.17 15.76
N VAL A 185 -10.32 7.41 15.70
CA VAL A 185 -9.40 7.29 16.84
C VAL A 185 -8.79 8.67 17.14
N ARG A 186 -8.85 9.09 18.41
CA ARG A 186 -8.27 10.37 18.85
C ARG A 186 -6.78 10.26 19.19
N GLU A 187 -6.39 9.14 19.80
CA GLU A 187 -5.03 8.92 20.25
C GLU A 187 -4.40 7.76 19.45
N THR A 188 -3.27 8.03 18.79
CA THR A 188 -2.59 7.07 17.92
C THR A 188 -1.40 6.39 18.60
N LYS A 189 -0.94 6.91 19.75
CA LYS A 189 0.21 6.40 20.50
C LYS A 189 0.10 4.91 20.84
N PRO A 190 -1.04 4.37 21.31
CA PRO A 190 -1.17 2.96 21.63
C PRO A 190 -0.88 2.00 20.45
N TYR A 191 -1.15 2.43 19.22
CA TYR A 191 -0.86 1.62 18.03
C TYR A 191 0.65 1.47 17.78
N TYR A 192 1.41 2.54 18.00
CA TYR A 192 2.87 2.49 17.91
C TYR A 192 3.48 1.67 19.04
N GLU A 193 2.98 1.84 20.28
CA GLU A 193 3.42 1.09 21.44
C GLU A 193 3.19 -0.42 21.26
N ALA A 194 2.04 -0.81 20.73
CA ALA A 194 1.74 -2.21 20.44
C ALA A 194 2.76 -2.82 19.44
N LEU A 195 3.10 -2.10 18.37
CA LEU A 195 4.11 -2.58 17.41
C LEU A 195 5.50 -2.68 18.06
N GLN A 196 5.87 -1.72 18.90
CA GLN A 196 7.16 -1.74 19.62
C GLN A 196 7.25 -2.90 20.62
N ASP A 197 6.18 -3.16 21.35
CA ASP A 197 6.13 -4.25 22.32
C ASP A 197 6.18 -5.62 21.63
N GLU A 198 5.48 -5.77 20.51
CA GLU A 198 5.52 -6.98 19.72
C GLU A 198 6.91 -7.22 19.10
N LEU A 199 7.60 -6.18 18.62
CA LEU A 199 8.99 -6.29 18.14
C LEU A 199 9.93 -6.77 19.24
N LYS A 200 9.76 -6.30 20.48
CA LYS A 200 10.57 -6.74 21.62
C LYS A 200 10.24 -8.17 22.06
N THR A 201 8.96 -8.51 22.13
CA THR A 201 8.52 -9.79 22.72
C THR A 201 8.58 -10.95 21.73
N ILE A 202 8.21 -10.71 20.47
CA ILE A 202 8.15 -11.76 19.44
C ILE A 202 9.50 -11.89 18.73
N PHE A 203 10.05 -10.76 18.26
CA PHE A 203 11.30 -10.77 17.47
C PHE A 203 12.56 -10.59 18.34
N GLN A 204 12.39 -10.37 19.63
CA GLN A 204 13.49 -10.15 20.59
C GLN A 204 14.42 -9.00 20.18
N ILE A 205 13.87 -7.98 19.51
CA ILE A 205 14.61 -6.81 19.05
C ILE A 205 14.46 -5.69 20.08
N PRO A 206 15.49 -5.38 20.87
CA PRO A 206 15.42 -4.38 21.94
C PRO A 206 15.49 -2.94 21.44
N ASN A 207 15.89 -2.73 20.20
CA ASN A 207 16.13 -1.40 19.63
C ASN A 207 14.82 -0.63 19.50
N THR A 208 14.88 0.68 19.72
CA THR A 208 13.76 1.57 19.46
C THR A 208 13.54 1.71 17.96
N PRO A 209 12.39 1.33 17.41
CA PRO A 209 12.13 1.43 15.97
C PRO A 209 11.88 2.87 15.54
N VAL A 210 12.11 3.14 14.26
CA VAL A 210 11.51 4.27 13.57
C VAL A 210 10.06 3.93 13.29
N VAL A 211 9.13 4.79 13.69
CA VAL A 211 7.69 4.55 13.54
C VAL A 211 7.04 5.64 12.70
N TRP A 212 6.08 5.26 11.88
CA TRP A 212 5.26 6.18 11.10
C TRP A 212 3.88 5.61 10.85
N SER A 213 2.99 6.42 10.33
CA SER A 213 1.69 5.97 9.85
C SER A 213 1.40 6.55 8.48
N SER A 214 0.59 5.85 7.72
CA SER A 214 0.10 6.29 6.42
C SER A 214 -1.40 6.13 6.35
N GLN A 215 -2.02 6.87 5.45
CA GLN A 215 -3.42 6.69 5.10
C GLN A 215 -3.50 6.02 3.74
N ASP A 216 -4.44 5.11 3.63
CA ASP A 216 -4.77 4.42 2.40
C ASP A 216 -6.26 4.57 2.11
N ILE A 217 -6.68 4.26 0.89
CA ILE A 217 -8.07 4.36 0.49
C ILE A 217 -8.58 2.98 0.14
N GLU A 218 -9.65 2.59 0.81
CA GLU A 218 -10.43 1.41 0.48
C GLU A 218 -11.69 1.82 -0.27
N THR A 219 -11.89 1.23 -1.42
CA THR A 219 -13.15 1.34 -2.17
C THR A 219 -14.22 0.43 -1.56
N SER A 220 -15.49 0.74 -1.78
CA SER A 220 -16.58 -0.03 -1.19
C SER A 220 -16.70 -1.46 -1.73
N ASP A 221 -16.17 -1.74 -2.91
CA ASP A 221 -16.15 -3.05 -3.58
C ASP A 221 -14.75 -3.70 -3.62
N GLN A 222 -13.76 -3.05 -2.98
CA GLN A 222 -12.36 -3.50 -2.90
C GLN A 222 -11.64 -3.59 -4.26
N LEU A 223 -12.18 -2.91 -5.29
CA LEU A 223 -11.56 -2.79 -6.60
C LEU A 223 -11.14 -1.34 -6.87
N PRO A 224 -10.00 -1.10 -7.51
CA PRO A 224 -9.61 0.25 -7.89
C PRO A 224 -10.63 0.90 -8.82
N TYR A 225 -10.94 2.17 -8.59
CA TYR A 225 -11.79 2.95 -9.49
C TYR A 225 -10.94 3.61 -10.55
N VAL A 226 -11.08 3.15 -11.80
CA VAL A 226 -10.38 3.67 -12.96
C VAL A 226 -11.40 3.95 -14.07
N GLY A 227 -11.46 5.20 -14.53
CA GLY A 227 -12.40 5.57 -15.60
C GLY A 227 -12.82 7.03 -15.57
N THR A 228 -13.93 7.37 -16.25
CA THR A 228 -14.50 8.71 -16.24
C THR A 228 -15.17 9.01 -14.91
N LEU A 229 -15.02 10.24 -14.42
CA LEU A 229 -15.58 10.65 -13.13
C LEU A 229 -17.12 10.64 -13.10
N ALA A 230 -17.73 10.96 -14.23
CA ALA A 230 -19.17 10.94 -14.41
C ALA A 230 -19.55 10.32 -15.76
N LYS A 231 -20.77 9.79 -15.85
CA LYS A 231 -21.28 9.27 -17.12
C LYS A 231 -21.31 10.38 -18.16
N ASN A 232 -20.73 10.10 -19.34
CA ASN A 232 -20.60 11.05 -20.44
C ASN A 232 -19.67 12.27 -20.18
N ASP A 233 -18.82 12.21 -19.14
CA ASP A 233 -17.75 13.19 -18.95
C ASP A 233 -16.52 12.75 -19.78
N ASP A 234 -16.14 13.57 -20.73
CA ASP A 234 -14.95 13.38 -21.57
C ASP A 234 -13.73 14.17 -21.09
N PHE A 235 -13.87 14.87 -19.97
CA PHE A 235 -12.84 15.74 -19.44
C PHE A 235 -12.11 15.17 -18.23
N ILE A 236 -12.84 14.66 -17.22
CA ILE A 236 -12.24 14.22 -15.96
C ILE A 236 -12.23 12.70 -15.88
N TYR A 237 -11.04 12.16 -15.73
CA TYR A 237 -10.77 10.76 -15.45
C TYR A 237 -10.20 10.62 -14.05
N ILE A 238 -10.38 9.46 -13.44
CA ILE A 238 -9.88 9.16 -12.10
C ILE A 238 -9.15 7.81 -12.09
N ALA A 239 -8.12 7.73 -11.25
CA ALA A 239 -7.52 6.47 -10.82
C ALA A 239 -7.29 6.57 -9.31
N THR A 240 -8.02 5.75 -8.51
CA THR A 240 -7.96 5.75 -7.05
C THR A 240 -8.44 4.41 -6.47
N GLY A 241 -8.12 4.13 -5.20
CA GLY A 241 -8.51 2.93 -4.49
C GLY A 241 -7.36 2.08 -4.04
#